data_bd8d2a8ab47c9d5dfdeae949e64015bb
#
_entry.id   bd8d2a8ab47c9d5dfdeae949e64015bb
#
_cell.length_a   1.000
_cell.length_b   1.000
_cell.length_c   1.000
_cell.angle_alpha   90.00
_cell.angle_beta   90.00
_cell.angle_gamma   90.00
#
_symmetry.space_group_name_H-M   'P 1'
#
loop_
_entity.id
_entity.type
_entity.pdbx_description
1 polymer ?
#
loop_
_entity_poly.entity_id
_entity_poly.type
_entity_poly.pdbx_seq_one_letter_code
_entity_poly.pdbx_strand_id
1 'polypeptide(L)'
;VLQIDKPEFEWSEATLTFKRPDKNNLIIYEVWVYDYTPERSIPALMERLDYIEDLGVNAIELMPVTEFDGNYNWGYSPNHYFALDKAYGTPEQLKTFIDECHKRGIAVILDMVFNHATGLNPMNKLYPYGTELAHNPWFNVTAPHSDNVYEDWNHDFAPTKTMFTRA
;
A
#
# COMPACT_ATOMS: atom_id res chain seq x y z
N VAL A 1 15.87 1.93 -6.28
CA VAL A 1 16.55 2.32 -7.52
C VAL A 1 16.11 3.71 -7.90
N LEU A 2 17.04 4.65 -8.03
CA LEU A 2 16.74 5.99 -8.54
C LEU A 2 16.48 5.87 -10.05
N GLN A 3 15.31 6.30 -10.49
CA GLN A 3 14.96 6.40 -11.91
C GLN A 3 15.06 7.87 -12.33
N ILE A 4 15.98 8.15 -13.25
CA ILE A 4 16.18 9.48 -13.82
C ILE A 4 15.47 9.52 -15.17
N ASP A 5 14.82 10.64 -15.48
CA ASP A 5 14.11 10.88 -16.75
C ASP A 5 13.01 9.84 -17.08
N LYS A 6 12.38 9.27 -16.06
CA LYS A 6 11.22 8.41 -16.27
C LYS A 6 10.04 9.28 -16.74
N PRO A 7 9.38 8.95 -17.86
CA PRO A 7 8.18 9.66 -18.27
C PRO A 7 7.09 9.53 -17.21
N GLU A 8 6.32 10.58 -17.01
CA GLU A 8 5.13 10.53 -16.19
C GLU A 8 4.11 9.56 -16.78
N PHE A 9 3.36 8.88 -15.91
CA PHE A 9 2.28 8.02 -16.34
C PHE A 9 1.11 8.87 -16.84
N GLU A 10 0.65 8.60 -18.04
CA GLU A 10 -0.50 9.29 -18.63
C GLU A 10 -1.81 8.64 -18.19
N TRP A 11 -2.53 9.31 -17.31
CA TRP A 11 -3.86 8.89 -16.87
C TRP A 11 -4.90 9.12 -17.95
N SER A 12 -5.85 8.18 -18.10
CA SER A 12 -6.99 8.37 -19.00
C SER A 12 -7.93 9.45 -18.49
N GLU A 13 -8.78 9.97 -19.39
CA GLU A 13 -9.85 10.92 -19.04
C GLU A 13 -10.77 10.36 -17.94
N ALA A 14 -11.02 9.05 -17.94
CA ALA A 14 -11.81 8.38 -16.92
C ALA A 14 -11.23 8.56 -15.52
N THR A 15 -9.91 8.47 -15.37
CA THR A 15 -9.24 8.71 -14.08
C THR A 15 -9.21 10.19 -13.73
N LEU A 16 -8.91 11.07 -14.69
CA LEU A 16 -8.84 12.51 -14.45
C LEU A 16 -10.18 13.12 -14.02
N THR A 17 -11.29 12.53 -14.44
CA THR A 17 -12.63 12.96 -14.10
C THR A 17 -13.37 12.04 -13.14
N PHE A 18 -12.70 11.03 -12.59
CA PHE A 18 -13.28 10.02 -11.74
C PHE A 18 -13.94 10.62 -10.50
N LYS A 19 -15.17 10.22 -10.28
CA LYS A 19 -15.93 10.58 -9.08
C LYS A 19 -16.09 9.35 -8.21
N ARG A 20 -15.46 9.37 -7.06
CA ARG A 20 -15.59 8.27 -6.08
C ARG A 20 -17.07 8.04 -5.73
N PRO A 21 -17.48 6.79 -5.53
CA PRO A 21 -18.79 6.46 -5.01
C PRO A 21 -19.05 7.12 -3.65
N ASP A 22 -20.32 7.37 -3.33
CA ASP A 22 -20.70 7.82 -1.99
C ASP A 22 -20.33 6.73 -0.96
N LYS A 23 -19.72 7.14 0.14
CA LYS A 23 -19.28 6.21 1.19
C LYS A 23 -20.40 5.35 1.78
N ASN A 24 -21.64 5.82 1.73
CA ASN A 24 -22.81 5.08 2.23
C ASN A 24 -23.32 4.03 1.22
N ASN A 25 -22.84 4.08 -0.01
CA ASN A 25 -23.24 3.20 -1.10
C ASN A 25 -22.06 2.34 -1.59
N LEU A 26 -20.98 2.22 -0.82
CA LEU A 26 -19.84 1.37 -1.17
C LEU A 26 -20.25 -0.11 -1.10
N ILE A 27 -19.94 -0.82 -2.19
CA ILE A 27 -19.93 -2.27 -2.27
C ILE A 27 -18.48 -2.65 -2.56
N ILE A 28 -17.77 -3.07 -1.52
CA ILE A 28 -16.33 -3.27 -1.56
C ILE A 28 -16.01 -4.75 -1.80
N TYR A 29 -15.09 -5.01 -2.71
CA TYR A 29 -14.48 -6.31 -2.93
C TYR A 29 -13.02 -6.25 -2.45
N GLU A 30 -12.73 -6.89 -1.32
CA GLU A 30 -11.37 -6.97 -0.78
C GLU A 30 -10.57 -8.04 -1.51
N VAL A 31 -9.35 -7.73 -1.89
CA VAL A 31 -8.46 -8.61 -2.66
C VAL A 31 -7.09 -8.69 -2.02
N TRP A 32 -6.64 -9.92 -1.76
CA TRP A 32 -5.24 -10.22 -1.53
C TRP A 32 -4.59 -10.68 -2.84
N VAL A 33 -3.76 -9.82 -3.42
CA VAL A 33 -3.15 -10.05 -4.74
C VAL A 33 -2.41 -11.38 -4.83
N TYR A 34 -1.75 -11.79 -3.74
CA TYR A 34 -1.00 -13.04 -3.68
C TYR A 34 -1.86 -14.31 -3.87
N ASP A 35 -3.10 -14.30 -3.38
CA ASP A 35 -3.97 -15.50 -3.36
C ASP A 35 -5.04 -15.47 -4.44
N TYR A 36 -5.23 -14.34 -5.11
CA TYR A 36 -6.35 -14.15 -6.03
C TYR A 36 -6.16 -14.89 -7.38
N THR A 37 -4.93 -14.96 -7.88
CA THR A 37 -4.58 -15.65 -9.11
C THR A 37 -3.32 -16.49 -8.93
N PRO A 38 -3.13 -17.58 -9.71
CA PRO A 38 -1.91 -18.38 -9.67
C PRO A 38 -0.63 -17.57 -9.94
N GLU A 39 -0.73 -16.52 -10.76
CA GLU A 39 0.38 -15.63 -11.13
C GLU A 39 0.73 -14.63 -10.02
N ARG A 40 -0.16 -14.44 -9.04
CA ARG A 40 0.06 -13.61 -7.84
C ARG A 40 0.47 -12.17 -8.14
N SER A 41 -0.12 -11.59 -9.17
CA SER A 41 0.33 -10.31 -9.70
C SER A 41 -0.81 -9.36 -10.07
N ILE A 42 -0.52 -8.06 -10.07
CA ILE A 42 -1.46 -7.01 -10.50
C ILE A 42 -1.92 -7.20 -11.95
N PRO A 43 -1.05 -7.55 -12.91
CA PRO A 43 -1.52 -7.82 -14.26
C PRO A 43 -2.54 -8.96 -14.33
N ALA A 44 -2.33 -10.05 -13.60
CA ALA A 44 -3.27 -11.16 -13.58
C ALA A 44 -4.59 -10.82 -12.89
N LEU A 45 -4.54 -10.01 -11.82
CA LEU A 45 -5.75 -9.45 -11.20
C LEU A 45 -6.52 -8.57 -12.20
N MET A 46 -5.83 -7.75 -12.99
CA MET A 46 -6.44 -6.89 -14.01
C MET A 46 -7.24 -7.69 -15.05
N GLU A 47 -6.80 -8.90 -15.40
CA GLU A 47 -7.54 -9.81 -16.31
C GLU A 47 -8.88 -10.32 -15.71
N ARG A 48 -9.11 -10.11 -14.43
CA ARG A 48 -10.34 -10.49 -13.73
C ARG A 48 -11.31 -9.33 -13.49
N LEU A 49 -11.01 -8.15 -13.98
CA LEU A 49 -11.83 -6.96 -13.76
C LEU A 49 -13.25 -7.11 -14.32
N ASP A 50 -13.43 -7.78 -15.44
CA ASP A 50 -14.76 -8.01 -16.01
C ASP A 50 -15.63 -8.87 -15.06
N TYR A 51 -15.05 -9.91 -14.45
CA TYR A 51 -15.75 -10.69 -13.42
C TYR A 51 -16.11 -9.86 -12.20
N ILE A 52 -15.20 -9.00 -11.74
CA ILE A 52 -15.43 -8.13 -10.56
C ILE A 52 -16.50 -7.08 -10.88
N GLU A 53 -16.49 -6.52 -12.08
CA GLU A 53 -17.52 -5.60 -12.56
C GLU A 53 -18.90 -6.26 -12.61
N ASP A 54 -18.99 -7.51 -13.11
CA ASP A 54 -20.22 -8.28 -13.19
C ASP A 54 -20.83 -8.60 -11.81
N LEU A 55 -20.02 -8.61 -10.75
CA LEU A 55 -20.51 -8.73 -9.37
C LEU A 55 -21.26 -7.48 -8.89
N GLY A 56 -21.17 -6.36 -9.62
CA GLY A 56 -21.82 -5.11 -9.27
C GLY A 56 -21.14 -4.34 -8.14
N VAL A 57 -19.88 -4.61 -7.85
CA VAL A 57 -19.09 -3.85 -6.86
C VAL A 57 -18.68 -2.50 -7.45
N ASN A 58 -18.49 -1.51 -6.59
CA ASN A 58 -18.06 -0.17 -7.01
C ASN A 58 -16.75 0.28 -6.34
N ALA A 59 -16.13 -0.62 -5.58
CA ALA A 59 -14.79 -0.41 -5.04
C ALA A 59 -14.05 -1.75 -4.91
N ILE A 60 -12.76 -1.74 -5.23
CA ILE A 60 -11.82 -2.82 -4.90
C ILE A 60 -10.91 -2.31 -3.81
N GLU A 61 -10.81 -3.04 -2.71
CA GLU A 61 -9.84 -2.80 -1.65
C GLU A 61 -8.69 -3.78 -1.81
N LEU A 62 -7.51 -3.26 -2.10
CA LEU A 62 -6.30 -4.06 -2.14
C LEU A 62 -5.71 -4.16 -0.74
N MET A 63 -5.62 -5.37 -0.19
CA MET A 63 -4.78 -5.64 0.97
C MET A 63 -3.37 -5.09 0.70
N PRO A 64 -2.55 -4.80 1.73
CA PRO A 64 -1.36 -3.99 1.54
C PRO A 64 -0.46 -4.48 0.40
N VAL A 65 -0.25 -3.61 -0.58
CA VAL A 65 0.57 -3.88 -1.78
C VAL A 65 1.97 -3.28 -1.68
N THR A 66 2.28 -2.61 -0.57
CA THR A 66 3.61 -2.06 -0.33
C THR A 66 4.61 -3.15 -0.02
N GLU A 67 5.89 -2.93 -0.37
CA GLU A 67 6.97 -3.89 -0.14
C GLU A 67 7.00 -4.33 1.32
N PHE A 68 6.82 -5.62 1.54
CA PHE A 68 6.73 -6.26 2.85
C PHE A 68 7.87 -7.26 3.10
N ASP A 69 7.95 -7.76 4.31
CA ASP A 69 8.97 -8.73 4.70
C ASP A 69 8.64 -10.12 4.14
N GLY A 70 9.67 -10.74 3.53
CA GLY A 70 9.56 -12.06 2.91
C GLY A 70 8.85 -12.04 1.55
N ASN A 71 8.38 -13.22 1.12
CA ASN A 71 7.68 -13.43 -0.17
C ASN A 71 6.25 -13.94 0.02
N TYR A 72 5.85 -14.24 1.24
CA TYR A 72 4.52 -14.71 1.60
C TYR A 72 4.04 -13.97 2.84
N ASN A 73 3.23 -12.95 2.63
CA ASN A 73 2.71 -12.10 3.69
C ASN A 73 1.41 -11.45 3.20
N TRP A 74 0.52 -11.16 4.12
CA TRP A 74 -0.68 -10.37 3.82
C TRP A 74 -0.38 -8.89 3.55
N GLY A 75 0.89 -8.47 3.71
CA GLY A 75 1.34 -7.11 3.49
C GLY A 75 1.42 -6.25 4.76
N TYR A 76 1.03 -6.79 5.92
CA TYR A 76 1.02 -6.04 7.19
C TYR A 76 2.38 -5.98 7.90
N SER A 77 3.45 -6.36 7.22
CA SER A 77 4.83 -6.26 7.72
C SER A 77 5.66 -5.37 6.78
N PRO A 78 5.41 -4.06 6.73
CA PRO A 78 5.98 -3.19 5.70
C PRO A 78 7.48 -2.98 5.90
N ASN A 79 8.23 -3.16 4.80
CA ASN A 79 9.64 -2.79 4.68
C ASN A 79 9.80 -1.41 4.05
N HIS A 80 8.95 -1.08 3.04
CA HIS A 80 8.99 0.18 2.34
C HIS A 80 7.56 0.69 2.11
N TYR A 81 7.20 1.79 2.75
CA TYR A 81 5.83 2.33 2.72
C TYR A 81 5.37 2.86 1.36
N PHE A 82 6.30 3.30 0.52
CA PHE A 82 6.00 3.96 -0.76
C PHE A 82 6.54 3.18 -1.97
N ALA A 83 6.85 1.91 -1.80
CA ALA A 83 7.26 1.03 -2.89
C ALA A 83 6.24 -0.10 -3.04
N LEU A 84 5.85 -0.40 -4.26
CA LEU A 84 5.08 -1.60 -4.56
C LEU A 84 5.92 -2.84 -4.28
N ASP A 85 5.30 -3.89 -3.75
CA ASP A 85 5.97 -5.17 -3.54
C ASP A 85 6.47 -5.73 -4.87
N LYS A 86 7.71 -6.19 -4.84
CA LYS A 86 8.45 -6.69 -6.01
C LYS A 86 7.78 -7.88 -6.72
N ALA A 87 6.97 -8.66 -5.98
CA ALA A 87 6.28 -9.82 -6.53
C ALA A 87 4.98 -9.43 -7.25
N TYR A 88 4.38 -8.29 -6.91
CA TYR A 88 3.08 -7.89 -7.43
C TYR A 88 3.13 -7.17 -8.77
N GLY A 89 4.30 -6.66 -9.16
CA GLY A 89 4.49 -5.98 -10.44
C GLY A 89 5.25 -4.66 -10.35
N THR A 90 5.07 -3.82 -11.37
CA THR A 90 5.69 -2.49 -11.43
C THR A 90 4.71 -1.40 -11.01
N PRO A 91 5.21 -0.22 -10.59
CA PRO A 91 4.34 0.93 -10.34
C PRO A 91 3.45 1.32 -11.52
N GLU A 92 3.93 1.13 -12.76
CA GLU A 92 3.15 1.40 -13.96
C GLU A 92 1.98 0.41 -14.10
N GLN A 93 2.22 -0.86 -13.79
CA GLN A 93 1.17 -1.89 -13.82
C GLN A 93 0.09 -1.61 -12.77
N LEU A 94 0.46 -1.15 -11.57
CA LEU A 94 -0.51 -0.73 -10.56
C LEU A 94 -1.31 0.50 -11.03
N LYS A 95 -0.65 1.49 -11.63
CA LYS A 95 -1.33 2.67 -12.19
C LYS A 95 -2.28 2.28 -13.32
N THR A 96 -1.86 1.37 -14.20
CA THR A 96 -2.72 0.85 -15.28
C THR A 96 -3.94 0.13 -14.69
N PHE A 97 -3.76 -0.69 -13.66
CA PHE A 97 -4.86 -1.35 -12.96
C PHE A 97 -5.86 -0.34 -12.39
N ILE A 98 -5.37 0.72 -11.73
CA ILE A 98 -6.21 1.78 -11.19
C ILE A 98 -6.99 2.47 -12.32
N ASP A 99 -6.33 2.78 -13.43
CA ASP A 99 -6.93 3.42 -14.59
C ASP A 99 -8.03 2.55 -15.22
N GLU A 100 -7.79 1.25 -15.33
CA GLU A 100 -8.79 0.28 -15.81
C GLU A 100 -9.98 0.12 -14.85
N CYS A 101 -9.76 0.18 -13.54
CA CYS A 101 -10.83 0.22 -12.54
C CYS A 101 -11.70 1.47 -12.71
N HIS A 102 -11.07 2.64 -12.86
CA HIS A 102 -11.77 3.91 -13.02
C HIS A 102 -12.59 3.96 -14.33
N LYS A 103 -12.11 3.37 -15.42
CA LYS A 103 -12.87 3.21 -16.67
C LYS A 103 -14.16 2.42 -16.50
N ARG A 104 -14.20 1.51 -15.52
CA ARG A 104 -15.38 0.70 -15.15
C ARG A 104 -16.22 1.33 -14.03
N GLY A 105 -15.86 2.54 -13.57
CA GLY A 105 -16.54 3.20 -12.45
C GLY A 105 -16.24 2.59 -11.09
N ILE A 106 -15.19 1.77 -10.98
CA ILE A 106 -14.77 1.09 -9.75
C ILE A 106 -13.64 1.88 -9.08
N ALA A 107 -13.84 2.30 -7.83
CA ALA A 107 -12.79 2.93 -7.02
C ALA A 107 -11.75 1.91 -6.57
N VAL A 108 -10.52 2.35 -6.38
CA VAL A 108 -9.47 1.53 -5.76
C VAL A 108 -9.13 2.09 -4.39
N ILE A 109 -9.21 1.24 -3.38
CA ILE A 109 -8.83 1.53 -1.99
C ILE A 109 -7.53 0.79 -1.72
N LEU A 110 -6.55 1.48 -1.15
CA LEU A 110 -5.31 0.87 -0.70
C LEU A 110 -5.35 0.71 0.81
N ASP A 111 -5.30 -0.53 1.29
CA ASP A 111 -5.03 -0.80 2.69
C ASP A 111 -3.56 -0.51 2.99
N MET A 112 -3.29 0.36 3.96
CA MET A 112 -1.96 0.88 4.23
C MET A 112 -1.60 0.76 5.71
N VAL A 113 -0.40 0.24 5.96
CA VAL A 113 0.17 0.09 7.30
C VAL A 113 1.21 1.18 7.53
N PHE A 114 0.90 2.13 8.43
CA PHE A 114 1.80 3.23 8.78
C PHE A 114 2.18 3.26 10.27
N ASN A 115 1.63 2.35 11.07
CA ASN A 115 1.83 2.36 12.52
C ASN A 115 3.08 1.59 12.97
N HIS A 116 3.65 0.74 12.13
CA HIS A 116 4.87 -0.02 12.43
C HIS A 116 5.71 -0.30 11.18
N ALA A 117 6.92 -0.78 11.39
CA ALA A 117 7.84 -1.25 10.36
C ALA A 117 8.54 -2.53 10.82
N THR A 118 9.07 -3.29 9.86
CA THR A 118 9.94 -4.43 10.20
C THR A 118 11.37 -4.00 10.49
N GLY A 119 12.18 -4.92 11.02
CA GLY A 119 13.62 -4.71 11.19
C GLY A 119 14.38 -4.52 9.86
N LEU A 120 13.77 -4.80 8.71
CA LEU A 120 14.35 -4.58 7.38
C LEU A 120 14.05 -3.20 6.82
N ASN A 121 13.14 -2.43 7.46
CA ASN A 121 12.85 -1.08 7.02
C ASN A 121 14.12 -0.20 7.04
N PRO A 122 14.39 0.61 5.99
CA PRO A 122 15.56 1.47 5.92
C PRO A 122 15.71 2.42 7.11
N MET A 123 14.60 2.95 7.62
CA MET A 123 14.63 3.83 8.79
C MET A 123 15.15 3.10 10.04
N ASN A 124 14.81 1.81 10.18
CA ASN A 124 15.32 0.96 11.24
C ASN A 124 16.78 0.57 11.01
N LYS A 125 17.19 0.36 9.75
CA LYS A 125 18.59 0.05 9.43
C LYS A 125 19.53 1.23 9.66
N LEU A 126 19.09 2.44 9.40
CA LEU A 126 19.88 3.65 9.62
C LEU A 126 20.04 3.96 11.13
N TYR A 127 19.04 3.63 11.92
CA TYR A 127 19.01 3.84 13.36
C TYR A 127 18.52 2.56 14.03
N PRO A 128 19.41 1.57 14.22
CA PRO A 128 19.03 0.25 14.68
C PRO A 128 18.24 0.29 15.97
N TYR A 129 17.24 -0.53 15.99
CA TYR A 129 16.36 -0.81 17.07
C TYR A 129 17.12 -1.26 18.33
N GLY A 130 16.73 -0.79 19.49
CA GLY A 130 17.35 -1.15 20.76
C GLY A 130 18.68 -0.46 21.10
N THR A 131 19.27 0.31 20.17
CA THR A 131 20.39 1.18 20.47
C THR A 131 19.89 2.61 20.65
N GLU A 132 19.81 3.07 21.91
CA GLU A 132 19.46 4.45 22.27
C GLU A 132 18.40 5.09 21.36
N LEU A 133 17.17 4.57 21.40
CA LEU A 133 16.02 5.06 20.65
C LEU A 133 15.81 6.60 20.78
N ALA A 134 16.33 7.19 21.85
CA ALA A 134 16.38 8.64 22.01
C ALA A 134 17.00 9.38 20.82
N HIS A 135 17.81 8.70 20.01
CA HIS A 135 18.45 9.25 18.82
C HIS A 135 17.79 8.81 17.50
N ASN A 136 16.80 7.93 17.55
CA ASN A 136 16.06 7.55 16.34
C ASN A 136 15.00 8.60 16.01
N PRO A 137 15.11 9.32 14.88
CA PRO A 137 14.16 10.39 14.53
C PRO A 137 12.83 9.87 13.97
N TRP A 138 12.65 8.56 13.81
CA TRP A 138 11.53 7.96 13.11
C TRP A 138 10.57 7.18 13.99
N PHE A 139 11.08 6.67 15.13
CA PHE A 139 10.32 5.78 16.01
C PHE A 139 10.18 6.37 17.40
N ASN A 140 9.10 5.99 18.08
CA ASN A 140 8.94 6.28 19.50
C ASN A 140 9.92 5.44 20.33
N VAL A 141 10.38 6.00 21.44
CA VAL A 141 11.22 5.28 22.42
C VAL A 141 10.41 4.18 23.13
N THR A 142 9.15 4.47 23.39
CA THR A 142 8.17 3.54 23.98
C THR A 142 6.88 3.61 23.18
N ALA A 143 6.19 2.48 23.05
CA ALA A 143 4.89 2.46 22.40
C ALA A 143 3.89 3.37 23.14
N PRO A 144 3.19 4.28 22.45
CA PRO A 144 2.20 5.14 23.08
C PRO A 144 0.88 4.41 23.37
N HIS A 145 0.70 3.19 22.86
CA HIS A 145 -0.51 2.39 23.00
C HIS A 145 -0.23 1.12 23.79
N SER A 146 -1.03 0.87 24.84
CA SER A 146 -0.90 -0.30 25.71
C SER A 146 -1.15 -1.64 25.02
N ASP A 147 -1.88 -1.63 23.91
CA ASP A 147 -2.31 -2.82 23.19
C ASP A 147 -1.35 -3.23 22.06
N ASN A 148 -0.25 -2.50 21.92
CA ASN A 148 0.74 -2.78 20.89
C ASN A 148 1.68 -3.90 21.33
N VAL A 149 1.54 -5.06 20.70
CA VAL A 149 2.40 -6.23 20.94
C VAL A 149 3.85 -5.96 20.47
N TYR A 150 4.03 -4.96 19.61
CA TYR A 150 5.32 -4.55 19.04
C TYR A 150 5.66 -3.15 19.54
N GLU A 151 5.98 -3.06 20.83
CA GLU A 151 6.25 -1.78 21.54
C GLU A 151 7.19 -0.85 20.80
N ASP A 152 8.02 -1.41 20.01
CA ASP A 152 9.16 -0.77 19.40
C ASP A 152 8.89 -0.26 17.97
N TRP A 153 7.74 -0.51 17.37
CA TRP A 153 7.47 -0.28 15.95
C TRP A 153 6.46 0.85 15.70
N ASN A 154 6.20 1.66 16.69
CA ASN A 154 5.13 2.63 16.61
C ASN A 154 5.58 3.96 15.98
N HIS A 155 4.90 4.36 14.92
CA HIS A 155 5.19 5.56 14.13
C HIS A 155 4.32 6.78 14.44
N ASP A 156 3.65 6.81 15.57
CA ASP A 156 2.89 8.00 15.98
C ASP A 156 3.79 9.21 16.32
N PHE A 157 5.09 9.02 16.18
CA PHE A 157 6.06 10.10 16.36
C PHE A 157 5.82 11.22 15.35
N ALA A 158 5.77 12.45 15.82
CA ALA A 158 5.33 13.62 15.02
C ALA A 158 6.08 13.83 13.68
N PRO A 159 7.41 13.64 13.57
CA PRO A 159 8.13 13.74 12.31
C PRO A 159 7.68 12.68 11.29
N THR A 160 7.52 11.43 11.70
CA THR A 160 7.08 10.32 10.84
C THR A 160 5.63 10.51 10.41
N LYS A 161 4.76 10.90 11.32
CA LYS A 161 3.38 11.27 11.01
C LYS A 161 3.31 12.39 9.98
N THR A 162 4.15 13.42 10.11
CA THR A 162 4.21 14.51 9.14
C THR A 162 4.66 14.03 7.77
N MET A 163 5.62 13.12 7.71
CA MET A 163 6.06 12.51 6.45
C MET A 163 4.89 11.78 5.76
N PHE A 164 4.18 10.92 6.47
CA PHE A 164 3.06 10.15 5.89
C PHE A 164 1.88 11.04 5.46
N THR A 165 1.64 12.14 6.15
CA THR A 165 0.55 13.07 5.78
C THR A 165 0.87 13.96 4.59
N ARG A 166 2.14 14.01 4.16
CA ARG A 166 2.61 14.83 3.03
C ARG A 166 2.94 14.00 1.79
N ALA A 167 3.05 12.69 1.92
CA ALA A 167 3.31 11.77 0.83
C ALA A 167 2.00 11.40 0.11
#